data_3dff415114413c59686b360ea026237b
#
_entry.id   3dff415114413c59686b360ea026237b
#
_cell.length_a   1.000
_cell.length_b   1.000
_cell.length_c   1.000
_cell.angle_alpha   90.00
_cell.angle_beta   90.00
_cell.angle_gamma   90.00
#
_symmetry.space_group_name_H-M   'P 1'
#
loop_
_entity.id
_entity.type
_entity.pdbx_description
1 polymer ?
#
loop_
_entity_poly.entity_id
_entity_poly.type
_entity_poly.pdbx_seq_one_letter_code
_entity_poly.pdbx_strand_id
1 'polypeptide(L)'
;KEVKTYLDGCGLGKIDLYLTEWNLSISDRNYFNDCCGKGALMLQAMKELTGLVKMGAYWYGSDINTSYYDTKELLFGGAGLITKDSLKKPAFFAMYFMKRLGRQTLDSGDGCIAATNGDGSYELLLFNYKYLNYTYYLKDEACVCVSDTKRIFENEDGLEFEILIKNVVPGEYFIKTEKISPLHGNLLLEWTELGNTEALGMRDFDYLRQICVPKIHIRKAFARKNILEFTQLLEPHEMCFVHIFPSSV
;
A
#
# COMPACT_ATOMS: atom_id res chain seq x y z
N LYS A 1 -15.01 -10.19 -10.16
CA LYS A 1 -15.06 -11.58 -10.67
C LYS A 1 -16.43 -11.87 -11.25
N GLU A 2 -17.53 -11.67 -10.54
CA GLU A 2 -18.91 -11.97 -10.97
C GLU A 2 -19.26 -11.33 -12.31
N VAL A 3 -18.98 -10.03 -12.52
CA VAL A 3 -19.22 -9.34 -13.80
C VAL A 3 -18.50 -10.04 -14.96
N LYS A 4 -17.24 -10.44 -14.76
CA LYS A 4 -16.47 -11.15 -15.81
C LYS A 4 -17.11 -12.51 -16.11
N THR A 5 -17.47 -13.27 -15.09
CA THR A 5 -18.17 -14.55 -15.24
C THR A 5 -19.50 -14.38 -15.97
N TYR A 6 -20.26 -13.35 -15.64
CA TYR A 6 -21.54 -13.04 -16.33
C TYR A 6 -21.30 -12.72 -17.82
N LEU A 7 -20.33 -11.89 -18.14
CA LEU A 7 -19.98 -11.55 -19.53
C LEU A 7 -19.51 -12.79 -20.31
N ASP A 8 -18.71 -13.66 -19.70
CA ASP A 8 -18.27 -14.92 -20.31
C ASP A 8 -19.50 -15.81 -20.64
N GLY A 9 -20.47 -15.90 -19.73
CA GLY A 9 -21.73 -16.63 -19.92
C GLY A 9 -22.61 -16.05 -21.04
N CYS A 10 -22.50 -14.76 -21.30
CA CYS A 10 -23.21 -14.09 -22.41
C CYS A 10 -22.46 -14.14 -23.74
N GLY A 11 -21.31 -14.80 -23.83
CA GLY A 11 -20.46 -14.80 -25.01
C GLY A 11 -19.66 -13.51 -25.24
N LEU A 12 -19.63 -12.62 -24.24
CA LEU A 12 -18.98 -11.32 -24.27
C LEU A 12 -17.62 -11.31 -23.55
N GLY A 13 -17.03 -12.47 -23.30
CA GLY A 13 -15.80 -12.64 -22.52
C GLY A 13 -14.56 -11.95 -23.09
N LYS A 14 -14.58 -11.55 -24.37
CA LYS A 14 -13.50 -10.81 -25.02
C LYS A 14 -13.55 -9.30 -24.80
N ILE A 15 -14.63 -8.78 -24.21
CA ILE A 15 -14.78 -7.35 -23.93
C ILE A 15 -13.85 -6.95 -22.79
N ASP A 16 -13.05 -5.90 -23.03
CA ASP A 16 -12.21 -5.29 -22.00
C ASP A 16 -13.07 -4.57 -20.98
N LEU A 17 -12.79 -4.81 -19.69
CA LEU A 17 -13.44 -4.11 -18.58
C LEU A 17 -12.55 -2.96 -18.11
N TYR A 18 -13.15 -1.81 -17.89
CA TYR A 18 -12.52 -0.60 -17.34
C TYR A 18 -13.25 -0.21 -16.06
N LEU A 19 -12.52 -0.19 -14.94
CA LEU A 19 -13.02 0.30 -13.67
C LEU A 19 -12.60 1.77 -13.55
N THR A 20 -13.49 2.67 -13.94
CA THR A 20 -13.18 4.11 -14.08
C THR A 20 -13.05 4.83 -12.74
N GLU A 21 -13.65 4.28 -11.68
CA GLU A 21 -13.56 4.81 -10.31
C GLU A 21 -13.69 3.67 -9.32
N TRP A 22 -12.81 3.63 -8.32
CA TRP A 22 -12.94 2.73 -7.19
C TRP A 22 -12.32 3.31 -5.91
N ASN A 23 -12.94 3.02 -4.79
CA ASN A 23 -12.46 3.24 -3.45
C ASN A 23 -13.16 2.25 -2.51
N LEU A 24 -12.75 2.13 -1.26
CA LEU A 24 -13.48 1.37 -0.26
C LEU A 24 -14.76 2.10 0.20
N SER A 25 -14.67 3.42 0.32
CA SER A 25 -15.68 4.30 0.89
C SER A 25 -15.84 5.52 0.00
N ILE A 26 -17.05 6.00 -0.15
CA ILE A 26 -17.34 7.29 -0.79
C ILE A 26 -17.30 8.44 0.20
N SER A 27 -17.22 8.16 1.50
CA SER A 27 -17.13 9.18 2.54
C SER A 27 -15.74 9.82 2.56
N ASP A 28 -15.74 11.15 2.58
CA ASP A 28 -14.55 11.99 2.76
C ASP A 28 -14.28 12.33 4.24
N ARG A 29 -14.97 11.65 5.17
CA ARG A 29 -14.83 11.85 6.61
C ARG A 29 -14.48 10.54 7.33
N ASN A 30 -13.92 9.59 6.63
CA ASN A 30 -13.57 8.28 7.15
C ASN A 30 -12.06 8.20 7.41
N TYR A 31 -11.63 8.30 8.66
CA TYR A 31 -10.22 8.27 9.05
C TYR A 31 -9.48 6.96 8.69
N PHE A 32 -10.21 5.91 8.27
CA PHE A 32 -9.57 4.76 7.64
C PHE A 32 -8.77 5.16 6.38
N ASN A 33 -9.20 6.19 5.66
CA ASN A 33 -8.50 6.71 4.48
C ASN A 33 -7.10 7.27 4.80
N ASP A 34 -6.85 7.65 6.05
CA ASP A 34 -5.59 8.25 6.50
C ASP A 34 -4.62 7.24 7.14
N CYS A 35 -5.09 6.02 7.44
CA CYS A 35 -4.28 5.00 8.12
C CYS A 35 -3.52 4.06 7.16
N CYS A 36 -2.52 3.32 7.69
CA CYS A 36 -1.74 2.35 6.91
C CYS A 36 -2.60 1.20 6.34
N GLY A 37 -3.67 0.81 7.04
CA GLY A 37 -4.62 -0.21 6.56
C GLY A 37 -5.21 0.11 5.20
N LYS A 38 -5.42 1.40 4.89
CA LYS A 38 -5.88 1.84 3.56
C LYS A 38 -4.87 1.51 2.46
N GLY A 39 -3.58 1.72 2.72
CA GLY A 39 -2.54 1.38 1.75
C GLY A 39 -2.47 -0.13 1.48
N ALA A 40 -2.50 -0.94 2.54
CA ALA A 40 -2.51 -2.40 2.43
C ALA A 40 -3.77 -2.92 1.71
N LEU A 41 -4.96 -2.34 1.99
CA LEU A 41 -6.21 -2.61 1.26
C LEU A 41 -6.05 -2.31 -0.23
N MET A 42 -5.46 -1.17 -0.58
CA MET A 42 -5.28 -0.80 -1.98
C MET A 42 -4.39 -1.79 -2.72
N LEU A 43 -3.31 -2.27 -2.09
CA LEU A 43 -2.45 -3.30 -2.68
C LEU A 43 -3.22 -4.61 -2.90
N GLN A 44 -4.02 -5.04 -1.93
CA GLN A 44 -4.87 -6.21 -2.05
C GLN A 44 -5.87 -6.05 -3.19
N ALA A 45 -6.57 -4.91 -3.27
CA ALA A 45 -7.54 -4.64 -4.32
C ALA A 45 -6.89 -4.61 -5.71
N MET A 46 -5.75 -3.93 -5.88
CA MET A 46 -5.03 -3.86 -7.16
C MET A 46 -4.53 -5.25 -7.59
N LYS A 47 -4.03 -6.07 -6.65
CA LYS A 47 -3.66 -7.47 -6.93
C LYS A 47 -4.86 -8.26 -7.45
N GLU A 48 -6.01 -8.15 -6.81
CA GLU A 48 -7.23 -8.86 -7.20
C GLU A 48 -7.82 -8.38 -8.53
N LEU A 49 -7.64 -7.11 -8.88
CA LEU A 49 -8.07 -6.54 -10.15
C LEU A 49 -7.17 -6.94 -11.32
N THR A 50 -5.94 -7.36 -11.04
CA THR A 50 -4.97 -7.76 -12.06
C THR A 50 -5.51 -8.93 -12.91
N GLY A 51 -5.53 -8.76 -14.22
CA GLY A 51 -6.09 -9.73 -15.17
C GLY A 51 -7.63 -9.74 -15.27
N LEU A 52 -8.35 -9.04 -14.40
CA LEU A 52 -9.81 -8.91 -14.47
C LEU A 52 -10.24 -7.66 -15.23
N VAL A 53 -9.51 -6.57 -15.06
CA VAL A 53 -9.80 -5.29 -15.72
C VAL A 53 -8.59 -4.82 -16.53
N LYS A 54 -8.85 -4.08 -17.58
CA LYS A 54 -7.80 -3.47 -18.42
C LYS A 54 -7.18 -2.25 -17.73
N MET A 55 -7.98 -1.54 -16.96
CA MET A 55 -7.59 -0.35 -16.20
C MET A 55 -8.46 -0.25 -14.94
N GLY A 56 -7.84 0.15 -13.84
CA GLY A 56 -8.54 0.55 -12.62
C GLY A 56 -8.06 1.93 -12.18
N ALA A 57 -8.95 2.92 -12.12
CA ALA A 57 -8.64 4.27 -11.66
C ALA A 57 -9.12 4.46 -10.22
N TYR A 58 -8.18 4.78 -9.34
CA TYR A 58 -8.49 5.06 -7.93
C TYR A 58 -9.17 6.43 -7.78
N TRP A 59 -10.22 6.51 -7.02
CA TRP A 59 -10.95 7.72 -6.66
C TRP A 59 -10.53 8.20 -5.27
N TYR A 60 -9.77 9.25 -5.12
CA TYR A 60 -9.15 10.22 -6.04
C TYR A 60 -7.71 10.55 -5.60
N GLY A 61 -6.98 11.42 -6.34
CA GLY A 61 -5.56 11.66 -6.11
C GLY A 61 -5.25 12.58 -4.93
N SER A 62 -6.08 13.58 -4.63
CA SER A 62 -5.79 14.60 -3.62
C SER A 62 -7.04 15.07 -2.89
N ASP A 63 -6.93 15.29 -1.59
CA ASP A 63 -8.01 15.81 -0.74
C ASP A 63 -8.46 17.24 -1.11
N ILE A 64 -7.72 17.94 -1.98
CA ILE A 64 -8.12 19.26 -2.49
C ILE A 64 -9.42 19.23 -3.32
N ASN A 65 -9.77 18.05 -3.87
CA ASN A 65 -10.98 17.88 -4.68
C ASN A 65 -12.23 17.60 -3.85
N THR A 66 -12.11 17.55 -2.52
CA THR A 66 -13.26 17.41 -1.65
C THR A 66 -13.96 18.74 -1.47
N SER A 67 -15.27 18.72 -1.21
CA SER A 67 -16.06 19.90 -0.86
C SER A 67 -15.69 20.50 0.51
N TYR A 68 -14.57 20.10 1.11
CA TYR A 68 -14.22 20.38 2.50
C TYR A 68 -13.18 21.48 2.67
N TYR A 69 -13.43 22.63 2.09
CA TYR A 69 -12.81 23.88 2.52
C TYR A 69 -13.26 24.33 3.92
N ASP A 70 -14.16 23.55 4.55
CA ASP A 70 -14.74 23.81 5.85
C ASP A 70 -13.89 23.32 7.03
N THR A 71 -12.82 22.55 6.76
CA THR A 71 -11.90 22.08 7.80
C THR A 71 -10.49 22.64 7.64
N LYS A 72 -9.90 23.00 8.78
CA LYS A 72 -8.48 23.38 8.88
C LYS A 72 -7.58 22.20 9.22
N GLU A 73 -8.17 21.08 9.62
CA GLU A 73 -7.42 19.88 9.98
C GLU A 73 -6.53 19.41 8.83
N LEU A 74 -5.34 18.92 9.18
CA LEU A 74 -4.41 18.33 8.22
C LEU A 74 -4.97 17.04 7.61
N LEU A 75 -5.51 16.19 8.48
CA LEU A 75 -6.19 14.94 8.15
C LEU A 75 -7.62 15.00 8.66
N PHE A 76 -8.56 14.61 7.84
CA PHE A 76 -9.98 14.65 8.14
C PHE A 76 -10.75 13.45 7.58
N GLY A 77 -10.02 12.37 7.22
CA GLY A 77 -10.62 11.19 6.61
C GLY A 77 -10.87 11.31 5.12
N GLY A 78 -10.27 12.28 4.43
CA GLY A 78 -10.40 12.48 2.99
C GLY A 78 -9.88 11.27 2.20
N ALA A 79 -10.49 10.97 1.06
CA ALA A 79 -10.20 9.78 0.27
C ALA A 79 -8.99 9.92 -0.67
N GLY A 80 -8.34 11.09 -0.70
CA GLY A 80 -7.16 11.36 -1.52
C GLY A 80 -5.91 10.57 -1.09
N LEU A 81 -4.98 10.40 -2.02
CA LEU A 81 -3.66 9.81 -1.76
C LEU A 81 -2.72 10.81 -1.07
N ILE A 82 -2.95 12.09 -1.29
CA ILE A 82 -2.22 13.19 -0.67
C ILE A 82 -3.22 14.15 -0.02
N THR A 83 -2.77 14.82 1.04
CA THR A 83 -3.59 15.84 1.72
C THR A 83 -3.75 17.09 0.84
N LYS A 84 -4.68 17.98 1.25
CA LYS A 84 -4.82 19.32 0.65
C LYS A 84 -3.52 20.14 0.72
N ASP A 85 -2.66 19.86 1.72
CA ASP A 85 -1.38 20.52 1.95
C ASP A 85 -0.19 19.78 1.29
N SER A 86 -0.49 18.88 0.34
CA SER A 86 0.49 18.13 -0.46
C SER A 86 1.37 17.18 0.34
N LEU A 87 0.92 16.66 1.48
CA LEU A 87 1.57 15.60 2.23
C LEU A 87 1.09 14.23 1.76
N LYS A 88 2.02 13.28 1.66
CA LYS A 88 1.73 11.92 1.22
C LYS A 88 1.14 11.11 2.36
N LYS A 89 0.00 10.48 2.12
CA LYS A 89 -0.60 9.51 3.03
C LYS A 89 -0.02 8.10 2.82
N PRO A 90 -0.21 7.14 3.72
CA PRO A 90 0.19 5.75 3.49
C PRO A 90 -0.35 5.17 2.18
N ALA A 91 -1.58 5.52 1.80
CA ALA A 91 -2.22 5.13 0.54
C ALA A 91 -1.43 5.55 -0.72
N PHE A 92 -0.74 6.71 -0.69
CA PHE A 92 0.14 7.13 -1.78
C PHE A 92 1.25 6.11 -2.05
N PHE A 93 1.84 5.56 -0.99
CA PHE A 93 2.95 4.63 -1.12
C PHE A 93 2.52 3.27 -1.67
N ALA A 94 1.26 2.85 -1.50
CA ALA A 94 0.72 1.68 -2.18
C ALA A 94 0.84 1.82 -3.71
N MET A 95 0.39 2.94 -4.27
CA MET A 95 0.51 3.24 -5.70
C MET A 95 1.96 3.41 -6.14
N TYR A 96 2.77 4.08 -5.32
CA TYR A 96 4.18 4.31 -5.58
C TYR A 96 4.98 2.99 -5.67
N PHE A 97 4.74 2.04 -4.76
CA PHE A 97 5.40 0.74 -4.76
C PHE A 97 4.91 -0.14 -5.93
N MET A 98 3.60 -0.17 -6.18
CA MET A 98 3.03 -0.93 -7.31
C MET A 98 3.63 -0.48 -8.65
N LYS A 99 3.80 0.82 -8.86
CA LYS A 99 4.40 1.39 -10.07
C LYS A 99 5.84 0.94 -10.30
N ARG A 100 6.57 0.56 -9.25
CA ARG A 100 7.99 0.20 -9.28
C ARG A 100 8.25 -1.29 -9.52
N LEU A 101 7.20 -2.12 -9.52
CA LEU A 101 7.33 -3.53 -9.88
C LEU A 101 7.85 -3.69 -11.31
N GLY A 102 8.65 -4.73 -11.51
CA GLY A 102 9.16 -5.11 -12.82
C GLY A 102 8.05 -5.48 -13.80
N ARG A 103 8.42 -5.52 -15.07
CA ARG A 103 7.46 -5.75 -16.18
C ARG A 103 6.92 -7.16 -16.24
N GLN A 104 7.66 -8.13 -15.71
CA GLN A 104 7.30 -9.54 -15.72
C GLN A 104 6.99 -10.01 -14.31
N THR A 105 5.74 -10.36 -14.06
CA THR A 105 5.34 -11.01 -12.81
C THR A 105 5.89 -12.43 -12.78
N LEU A 106 6.58 -12.77 -11.70
CA LEU A 106 7.13 -14.09 -11.43
C LEU A 106 6.19 -14.93 -10.59
N ASP A 107 5.59 -14.30 -9.58
CA ASP A 107 4.67 -14.95 -8.65
C ASP A 107 3.72 -13.93 -8.03
N SER A 108 2.56 -14.39 -7.55
CA SER A 108 1.58 -13.58 -6.85
C SER A 108 0.79 -14.46 -5.88
N GLY A 109 0.97 -14.21 -4.59
CA GLY A 109 0.35 -14.94 -3.48
C GLY A 109 -0.35 -14.03 -2.49
N ASP A 110 -0.73 -14.55 -1.33
CA ASP A 110 -1.33 -13.76 -0.26
C ASP A 110 -0.33 -12.74 0.28
N GLY A 111 -0.68 -11.46 0.16
CA GLY A 111 0.16 -10.36 0.58
C GLY A 111 1.47 -10.18 -0.22
N CYS A 112 1.63 -10.84 -1.38
CA CYS A 112 2.87 -10.79 -2.15
C CYS A 112 2.61 -10.64 -3.65
N ILE A 113 3.46 -9.82 -4.31
CA ILE A 113 3.66 -9.79 -5.76
C ILE A 113 5.17 -9.77 -6.00
N ALA A 114 5.68 -10.73 -6.79
CA ALA A 114 7.08 -10.80 -7.20
C ALA A 114 7.22 -10.51 -8.70
N ALA A 115 8.18 -9.70 -9.07
CA ALA A 115 8.42 -9.30 -10.44
C ALA A 115 9.92 -9.17 -10.76
N THR A 116 10.26 -9.05 -12.05
CA THR A 116 11.60 -8.78 -12.55
C THR A 116 11.55 -7.97 -13.84
N ASN A 117 12.65 -7.30 -14.16
CA ASN A 117 12.90 -6.71 -15.48
C ASN A 117 13.78 -7.59 -16.38
N GLY A 118 14.25 -8.75 -15.89
CA GLY A 118 15.09 -9.68 -16.64
C GLY A 118 16.57 -9.30 -16.68
N ASP A 119 16.99 -8.33 -15.88
CA ASP A 119 18.37 -7.80 -15.78
C ASP A 119 19.15 -8.39 -14.59
N GLY A 120 18.61 -9.43 -13.94
CA GLY A 120 19.18 -10.04 -12.75
C GLY A 120 18.74 -9.36 -11.45
N SER A 121 17.89 -8.34 -11.52
CA SER A 121 17.20 -7.75 -10.37
C SER A 121 15.80 -8.34 -10.16
N TYR A 122 15.31 -8.25 -8.92
CA TYR A 122 13.99 -8.71 -8.54
C TYR A 122 13.32 -7.68 -7.65
N GLU A 123 12.04 -7.45 -7.86
CA GLU A 123 11.20 -6.58 -7.07
C GLU A 123 10.09 -7.40 -6.40
N LEU A 124 9.97 -7.27 -5.09
CA LEU A 124 8.87 -7.85 -4.33
C LEU A 124 8.07 -6.72 -3.70
N LEU A 125 6.76 -6.84 -3.79
CA LEU A 125 5.84 -6.00 -3.05
C LEU A 125 5.12 -6.89 -2.05
N LEU A 126 5.45 -6.72 -0.78
CA LEU A 126 4.91 -7.48 0.34
C LEU A 126 3.99 -6.58 1.16
N PHE A 127 2.84 -7.11 1.59
CA PHE A 127 1.90 -6.33 2.41
C PHE A 127 1.06 -7.24 3.31
N ASN A 128 0.82 -6.78 4.53
CA ASN A 128 -0.01 -7.50 5.50
C ASN A 128 -1.34 -6.78 5.67
N TYR A 129 -2.29 -7.04 4.76
CA TYR A 129 -3.64 -6.51 4.84
C TYR A 129 -4.46 -7.29 5.87
N LYS A 130 -5.20 -6.57 6.73
CA LYS A 130 -6.18 -7.12 7.65
C LYS A 130 -7.58 -6.71 7.22
N TYR A 131 -8.48 -7.68 7.16
CA TYR A 131 -9.88 -7.42 6.81
C TYR A 131 -10.55 -6.56 7.87
N LEU A 132 -11.49 -5.74 7.41
CA LEU A 132 -12.32 -4.95 8.30
C LEU A 132 -13.31 -5.87 9.03
N ASN A 133 -13.47 -5.68 10.31
CA ASN A 133 -14.38 -6.46 11.12
C ASN A 133 -15.82 -5.91 11.07
N TYR A 134 -16.76 -6.62 11.71
CA TYR A 134 -18.17 -6.25 11.71
C TYR A 134 -18.43 -4.86 12.34
N THR A 135 -17.58 -4.38 13.25
CA THR A 135 -17.79 -3.07 13.90
C THR A 135 -17.63 -1.91 12.92
N TYR A 136 -16.76 -2.07 11.90
CA TYR A 136 -16.64 -1.12 10.80
C TYR A 136 -17.95 -1.03 10.00
N TYR A 137 -18.49 -2.18 9.61
CA TYR A 137 -19.69 -2.24 8.76
C TYR A 137 -20.98 -1.81 9.47
N LEU A 138 -21.00 -1.82 10.80
CA LEU A 138 -22.12 -1.32 11.59
C LEU A 138 -22.04 0.18 11.86
N LYS A 139 -20.93 0.82 11.56
CA LYS A 139 -20.68 2.24 11.78
C LYS A 139 -20.99 3.03 10.52
N ASP A 140 -21.53 4.24 10.70
CA ASP A 140 -21.59 5.20 9.59
C ASP A 140 -20.14 5.52 9.17
N GLU A 141 -19.86 5.42 7.88
CA GLU A 141 -18.52 5.69 7.33
C GLU A 141 -17.98 7.07 7.71
N ALA A 142 -18.85 8.08 7.78
CA ALA A 142 -18.51 9.44 8.19
C ALA A 142 -18.25 9.58 9.70
N CYS A 143 -18.49 8.52 10.47
CA CYS A 143 -18.26 8.49 11.92
C CYS A 143 -17.04 7.67 12.34
N VAL A 144 -16.26 7.15 11.40
CA VAL A 144 -15.00 6.43 11.68
C VAL A 144 -13.94 7.45 12.09
N CYS A 145 -13.59 7.47 13.38
CA CYS A 145 -12.60 8.40 13.94
C CYS A 145 -11.19 7.77 14.08
N VAL A 146 -10.20 8.58 14.44
CA VAL A 146 -8.80 8.14 14.61
C VAL A 146 -8.67 6.95 15.57
N SER A 147 -9.39 6.96 16.70
CA SER A 147 -9.33 5.86 17.67
C SER A 147 -9.91 4.55 17.15
N ASP A 148 -10.81 4.60 16.18
CA ASP A 148 -11.39 3.40 15.57
C ASP A 148 -10.38 2.68 14.70
N THR A 149 -9.46 3.40 14.05
CA THR A 149 -8.48 2.82 13.11
C THR A 149 -7.59 1.73 13.72
N LYS A 150 -7.61 1.57 15.04
CA LYS A 150 -6.92 0.51 15.78
C LYS A 150 -7.81 -0.69 16.13
N ARG A 151 -9.13 -0.63 15.91
CA ARG A 151 -10.10 -1.61 16.42
C ARG A 151 -11.01 -2.20 15.35
N ILE A 152 -10.96 -1.65 14.14
CA ILE A 152 -11.86 -2.02 13.03
C ILE A 152 -11.39 -3.23 12.23
N PHE A 153 -10.38 -3.96 12.70
CA PHE A 153 -9.79 -5.09 11.98
C PHE A 153 -10.08 -6.43 12.67
N GLU A 154 -10.11 -7.51 11.89
CA GLU A 154 -10.44 -8.85 12.38
C GLU A 154 -9.38 -9.45 13.30
N ASN A 155 -8.11 -9.14 13.03
CA ASN A 155 -6.97 -9.60 13.83
C ASN A 155 -5.76 -8.66 13.67
N GLU A 156 -4.74 -8.88 14.49
CA GLU A 156 -3.48 -8.14 14.51
C GLU A 156 -2.27 -9.08 14.33
N ASP A 157 -2.42 -10.19 13.60
CA ASP A 157 -1.35 -11.16 13.43
C ASP A 157 -0.29 -10.65 12.45
N GLY A 158 0.99 -10.89 12.77
CA GLY A 158 2.09 -10.72 11.85
C GLY A 158 2.00 -11.72 10.69
N LEU A 159 2.65 -11.40 9.56
CA LEU A 159 2.75 -12.27 8.39
C LEU A 159 4.23 -12.43 8.03
N GLU A 160 4.72 -13.66 8.09
CA GLU A 160 6.09 -14.00 7.71
C GLU A 160 6.12 -14.56 6.28
N PHE A 161 7.01 -14.00 5.47
CA PHE A 161 7.27 -14.44 4.10
C PHE A 161 8.60 -15.19 4.05
N GLU A 162 8.57 -16.43 3.58
CA GLU A 162 9.75 -17.19 3.18
C GLU A 162 9.98 -16.97 1.68
N ILE A 163 11.02 -16.23 1.32
CA ILE A 163 11.34 -15.89 -0.05
C ILE A 163 12.43 -16.82 -0.57
N LEU A 164 12.12 -17.54 -1.65
CA LEU A 164 13.03 -18.45 -2.33
C LEU A 164 13.09 -18.13 -3.81
N ILE A 165 14.18 -17.51 -4.26
CA ILE A 165 14.40 -17.19 -5.68
C ILE A 165 15.36 -18.23 -6.25
N LYS A 166 14.88 -18.99 -7.27
CA LYS A 166 15.64 -20.04 -7.93
C LYS A 166 16.24 -19.53 -9.26
N ASN A 167 17.28 -20.25 -9.71
CA ASN A 167 17.98 -19.96 -10.96
C ASN A 167 18.67 -18.57 -10.98
N VAL A 168 19.04 -18.06 -9.80
CA VAL A 168 19.83 -16.84 -9.69
C VAL A 168 21.31 -17.12 -9.92
N VAL A 169 22.06 -16.13 -10.41
CA VAL A 169 23.51 -16.23 -10.55
C VAL A 169 24.13 -16.32 -9.13
N PRO A 170 25.00 -17.32 -8.86
CA PRO A 170 25.67 -17.37 -7.55
C PRO A 170 26.50 -16.12 -7.28
N GLY A 171 26.44 -15.60 -6.06
CA GLY A 171 27.17 -14.40 -5.66
C GLY A 171 26.50 -13.61 -4.56
N GLU A 172 27.04 -12.45 -4.27
CA GLU A 172 26.51 -11.51 -3.29
C GLU A 172 25.41 -10.63 -3.92
N TYR A 173 24.32 -10.47 -3.17
CA TYR A 173 23.19 -9.61 -3.51
C TYR A 173 22.93 -8.60 -2.41
N PHE A 174 22.50 -7.40 -2.79
CA PHE A 174 21.87 -6.45 -1.88
C PHE A 174 20.36 -6.68 -1.85
N ILE A 175 19.79 -6.69 -0.65
CA ILE A 175 18.35 -6.68 -0.40
C ILE A 175 18.03 -5.33 0.22
N LYS A 176 17.45 -4.43 -0.56
CA LYS A 176 16.98 -3.11 -0.12
C LYS A 176 15.48 -3.19 0.15
N THR A 177 15.07 -2.87 1.37
CA THR A 177 13.66 -2.77 1.75
C THR A 177 13.28 -1.31 1.96
N GLU A 178 12.08 -0.94 1.52
CA GLU A 178 11.44 0.35 1.75
C GLU A 178 10.08 0.06 2.37
N LYS A 179 9.89 0.41 3.66
CA LYS A 179 8.73 0.01 4.44
C LYS A 179 7.91 1.22 4.91
N ILE A 180 6.59 1.13 4.73
CA ILE A 180 5.58 1.95 5.41
C ILE A 180 4.90 1.07 6.45
N SER A 181 4.76 1.59 7.66
CA SER A 181 4.14 0.87 8.77
C SER A 181 3.33 1.82 9.66
N PRO A 182 2.50 1.31 10.56
CA PRO A 182 1.84 2.15 11.57
C PRO A 182 2.80 3.02 12.38
N LEU A 183 4.08 2.61 12.52
CA LEU A 183 5.10 3.31 13.30
C LEU A 183 6.10 4.13 12.46
N HIS A 184 6.11 3.98 11.12
CA HIS A 184 7.09 4.65 10.26
C HIS A 184 6.47 5.06 8.93
N GLY A 185 6.65 6.33 8.57
CA GLY A 185 6.12 6.89 7.33
C GLY A 185 4.59 7.09 7.36
N ASN A 186 4.01 7.09 8.54
CA ASN A 186 2.57 7.19 8.79
C ASN A 186 2.20 8.62 9.20
N LEU A 187 1.67 9.38 8.26
CA LEU A 187 1.27 10.77 8.49
C LEU A 187 0.24 10.91 9.64
N LEU A 188 -0.69 9.95 9.78
CA LEU A 188 -1.69 9.98 10.84
C LEU A 188 -1.05 9.86 12.24
N LEU A 189 -0.02 9.01 12.39
CA LEU A 189 0.73 8.89 13.64
C LEU A 189 1.43 10.20 13.97
N GLU A 190 2.22 10.73 13.02
CA GLU A 190 3.01 11.94 13.23
C GLU A 190 2.13 13.15 13.56
N TRP A 191 1.00 13.31 12.87
CA TRP A 191 0.05 14.38 13.19
C TRP A 191 -0.58 14.19 14.57
N THR A 192 -0.87 12.94 14.97
CA THR A 192 -1.40 12.65 16.32
C THR A 192 -0.38 12.99 17.39
N GLU A 193 0.90 12.71 17.17
CA GLU A 193 1.98 13.09 18.10
C GLU A 193 2.20 14.60 18.19
N LEU A 194 1.87 15.34 17.14
CA LEU A 194 1.81 16.81 17.17
C LEU A 194 0.52 17.34 17.83
N GLY A 195 -0.29 16.47 18.44
CA GLY A 195 -1.50 16.84 19.19
C GLY A 195 -2.72 17.11 18.30
N ASN A 196 -2.76 16.60 17.07
CA ASN A 196 -3.84 16.82 16.10
C ASN A 196 -4.14 18.31 15.89
N THR A 197 -3.10 19.15 15.93
CA THR A 197 -3.27 20.60 15.87
C THR A 197 -3.58 21.06 14.45
N GLU A 198 -4.43 22.09 14.35
CA GLU A 198 -4.66 22.86 13.13
C GLU A 198 -3.58 23.95 12.91
N ALA A 199 -2.82 24.30 13.97
CA ALA A 199 -1.87 25.40 14.00
C ALA A 199 -0.46 24.96 13.52
N LEU A 200 -0.37 24.26 12.38
CA LEU A 200 0.91 23.85 11.80
C LEU A 200 1.56 25.01 11.03
N GLY A 201 2.85 25.25 11.30
CA GLY A 201 3.67 26.21 10.58
C GLY A 201 4.46 25.55 9.44
N MET A 202 5.16 26.36 8.63
CA MET A 202 5.95 25.85 7.49
C MET A 202 7.01 24.81 7.93
N ARG A 203 7.63 24.98 9.10
CA ARG A 203 8.64 24.04 9.63
C ARG A 203 8.04 22.68 9.99
N ASP A 204 6.79 22.67 10.47
CA ASP A 204 6.08 21.43 10.78
C ASP A 204 5.73 20.66 9.53
N PHE A 205 5.30 21.36 8.47
CA PHE A 205 5.10 20.75 7.16
C PHE A 205 6.39 20.19 6.56
N ASP A 206 7.51 20.90 6.69
CA ASP A 206 8.81 20.41 6.22
C ASP A 206 9.27 19.18 7.02
N TYR A 207 9.05 19.16 8.33
CA TYR A 207 9.29 17.99 9.18
C TYR A 207 8.45 16.80 8.70
N LEU A 208 7.13 16.98 8.54
CA LEU A 208 6.23 15.92 8.09
C LEU A 208 6.60 15.39 6.70
N ARG A 209 7.02 16.24 5.77
CA ARG A 209 7.52 15.81 4.43
C ARG A 209 8.74 14.92 4.52
N GLN A 210 9.61 15.15 5.49
CA GLN A 210 10.87 14.41 5.65
C GLN A 210 10.66 13.09 6.39
N ILE A 211 9.76 13.02 7.38
CA ILE A 211 9.58 11.84 8.21
C ILE A 211 8.52 10.88 7.65
N CYS A 212 7.48 11.40 6.98
CA CYS A 212 6.42 10.59 6.38
C CYS A 212 6.86 9.99 5.03
N VAL A 213 7.95 9.22 5.07
CA VAL A 213 8.56 8.52 3.93
C VAL A 213 8.88 7.08 4.31
N PRO A 214 9.05 6.17 3.34
CA PRO A 214 9.40 4.78 3.64
C PRO A 214 10.72 4.67 4.39
N LYS A 215 10.75 3.86 5.44
CA LYS A 215 11.99 3.50 6.14
C LYS A 215 12.82 2.57 5.26
N ILE A 216 14.04 2.97 4.96
CA ILE A 216 14.96 2.20 4.11
C ILE A 216 15.89 1.36 4.99
N HIS A 217 16.06 0.09 4.61
CA HIS A 217 17.08 -0.79 5.17
C HIS A 217 17.74 -1.57 4.03
N ILE A 218 19.06 -1.77 4.12
CA ILE A 218 19.85 -2.53 3.15
C ILE A 218 20.61 -3.60 3.89
N ARG A 219 20.54 -4.84 3.40
CA ARG A 219 21.34 -5.97 3.89
C ARG A 219 21.93 -6.74 2.72
N LYS A 220 22.99 -7.50 2.99
CA LYS A 220 23.63 -8.41 2.03
C LYS A 220 23.08 -9.83 2.22
N ALA A 221 22.96 -10.57 1.12
CA ALA A 221 22.68 -11.98 1.12
C ALA A 221 23.52 -12.69 0.05
N PHE A 222 23.74 -13.99 0.21
CA PHE A 222 24.52 -14.79 -0.73
C PHE A 222 23.67 -15.83 -1.41
N ALA A 223 23.60 -15.77 -2.74
CA ALA A 223 23.03 -16.84 -3.54
C ALA A 223 24.00 -18.01 -3.61
N ARG A 224 23.56 -19.19 -3.18
CA ARG A 224 24.32 -20.46 -3.21
C ARG A 224 23.56 -21.50 -4.02
N LYS A 225 24.27 -22.30 -4.82
CA LYS A 225 23.64 -23.33 -5.66
C LYS A 225 22.46 -22.79 -6.50
N ASN A 226 22.59 -21.57 -7.02
CA ASN A 226 21.58 -20.88 -7.82
C ASN A 226 20.28 -20.57 -7.05
N ILE A 227 20.34 -20.47 -5.73
CA ILE A 227 19.21 -20.13 -4.85
C ILE A 227 19.59 -18.95 -3.98
N LEU A 228 18.72 -17.96 -3.90
CA LEU A 228 18.74 -16.89 -2.90
C LEU A 228 17.52 -17.06 -2.01
N GLU A 229 17.77 -17.14 -0.69
CA GLU A 229 16.71 -17.32 0.30
C GLU A 229 16.84 -16.31 1.44
N PHE A 230 15.72 -15.84 1.91
CA PHE A 230 15.63 -14.98 3.10
C PHE A 230 14.19 -14.90 3.59
N THR A 231 14.00 -14.43 4.83
CA THR A 231 12.69 -14.18 5.42
C THR A 231 12.40 -12.70 5.56
N GLN A 232 11.12 -12.34 5.54
CA GLN A 232 10.63 -11.00 5.81
C GLN A 232 9.34 -11.08 6.63
N LEU A 233 9.39 -10.54 7.85
CA LEU A 233 8.21 -10.37 8.71
C LEU A 233 7.59 -9.00 8.44
N LEU A 234 6.27 -8.98 8.33
CA LEU A 234 5.44 -7.78 8.32
C LEU A 234 4.43 -7.81 9.46
N GLU A 235 4.42 -6.75 10.25
CA GLU A 235 3.36 -6.48 11.21
C GLU A 235 2.06 -6.07 10.49
N PRO A 236 0.90 -6.07 11.17
CA PRO A 236 -0.37 -5.66 10.57
C PRO A 236 -0.27 -4.30 9.84
N HIS A 237 -0.88 -4.23 8.66
CA HIS A 237 -0.94 -3.03 7.81
C HIS A 237 0.39 -2.50 7.29
N GLU A 238 1.49 -3.24 7.47
CA GLU A 238 2.76 -2.89 6.85
C GLU A 238 2.74 -3.18 5.35
N MET A 239 3.40 -2.29 4.60
CA MET A 239 3.72 -2.44 3.19
C MET A 239 5.23 -2.34 3.01
N CYS A 240 5.84 -3.26 2.30
CA CYS A 240 7.27 -3.34 2.09
C CYS A 240 7.59 -3.56 0.61
N PHE A 241 8.28 -2.61 -0.01
CA PHE A 241 8.89 -2.82 -1.32
C PHE A 241 10.30 -3.35 -1.13
N VAL A 242 10.62 -4.49 -1.73
CA VAL A 242 11.92 -5.13 -1.66
C VAL A 242 12.55 -5.11 -3.04
N HIS A 243 13.73 -4.50 -3.15
CA HIS A 243 14.53 -4.52 -4.36
C HIS A 243 15.80 -5.36 -4.11
N ILE A 244 16.00 -6.37 -4.93
CA ILE A 244 17.10 -7.33 -4.84
C ILE A 244 17.95 -7.19 -6.11
N PHE A 245 19.24 -6.94 -5.96
CA PHE A 245 20.15 -6.74 -7.08
C PHE A 245 21.56 -7.25 -6.76
N PRO A 246 22.34 -7.69 -7.75
CA PRO A 246 23.72 -8.14 -7.56
C PRO A 246 24.60 -7.03 -6.97
N SER A 247 25.58 -7.40 -6.10
CA SER A 247 26.52 -6.42 -5.53
C SER A 247 27.58 -5.94 -6.52
N SER A 248 27.80 -6.69 -7.57
CA SER A 248 28.72 -6.35 -8.67
C SER A 248 27.90 -5.98 -9.90
N VAL A 249 27.65 -4.70 -10.06
CA VAL A 249 27.23 -4.06 -11.32
C VAL A 249 28.31 -3.10 -11.74
#